data_6ee6368ebd0a9dc8f71a25ae3e5a5c8c
#
_entry.id   6ee6368ebd0a9dc8f71a25ae3e5a5c8c
#
_cell.length_a   1.000
_cell.length_b   1.000
_cell.length_c   1.000
_cell.angle_alpha   90.00
_cell.angle_beta   90.00
_cell.angle_gamma   90.00
#
_symmetry.space_group_name_H-M   'P 1'
#
loop_
_entity.id
_entity.type
_entity.pdbx_description
1 polymer ?
#
loop_
_entity_poly.entity_id
_entity_poly.type
_entity_poly.pdbx_seq_one_letter_code
_entity_poly.pdbx_strand_id
1 'polypeptide(L)'
;MNVDALIGHLERLVSCDSQNPPRAITADSPMFAHVRGVLPDDFEVETVDHGDGHVSWYAVRGKPSVLFNVHLDTVPSGEGWSSDPLRLRVADGRAYGRGTCDIKGAAAALLAIAAQLPDHLALLFTSDEEGAGGCCVQNFLDAGGGKPYGQVVVAEPTACRAVLGHRGFLSVKTWFEGEPGHSSEARALDDN
;
A
#
# COMPACT_ATOMS: atom_id res chain seq x y z
N MET A 1 7.76 7.42 20.52
CA MET A 1 6.90 7.75 19.35
C MET A 1 5.83 8.73 19.81
N ASN A 2 5.67 9.85 19.12
CA ASN A 2 4.61 10.82 19.38
C ASN A 2 3.31 10.33 18.69
N VAL A 3 2.29 9.98 19.48
CA VAL A 3 1.01 9.47 18.98
C VAL A 3 0.24 10.52 18.20
N ASP A 4 0.31 11.80 18.62
CA ASP A 4 -0.37 12.89 17.93
C ASP A 4 0.21 13.10 16.52
N ALA A 5 1.54 13.00 16.38
CA ALA A 5 2.19 13.06 15.07
C ALA A 5 1.76 11.88 14.18
N LEU A 6 1.71 10.66 14.74
CA LEU A 6 1.21 9.48 14.02
C LEU A 6 -0.22 9.71 13.53
N ILE A 7 -1.12 10.15 14.39
CA ILE A 7 -2.52 10.41 14.03
C ILE A 7 -2.63 11.50 12.96
N GLY A 8 -1.84 12.56 13.05
CA GLY A 8 -1.79 13.61 12.04
C GLY A 8 -1.33 13.11 10.67
N HIS A 9 -0.30 12.25 10.62
CA HIS A 9 0.13 11.61 9.36
C HIS A 9 -0.94 10.67 8.83
N LEU A 10 -1.56 9.88 9.70
CA LEU A 10 -2.61 8.94 9.30
C LEU A 10 -3.82 9.68 8.73
N GLU A 11 -4.24 10.78 9.33
CA GLU A 11 -5.33 11.62 8.84
C GLU A 11 -5.06 12.13 7.42
N ARG A 12 -3.85 12.63 7.18
CA ARG A 12 -3.43 13.10 5.86
C ARG A 12 -3.39 11.97 4.83
N LEU A 13 -2.86 10.81 5.18
CA LEU A 13 -2.80 9.67 4.28
C LEU A 13 -4.20 9.09 3.98
N VAL A 14 -5.08 9.00 4.98
CA VAL A 14 -6.46 8.53 4.79
C VAL A 14 -7.25 9.48 3.89
N SER A 15 -7.05 10.80 4.03
CA SER A 15 -7.73 11.79 3.18
C SER A 15 -7.31 11.78 1.72
N CYS A 16 -6.21 11.10 1.37
CA CYS A 16 -5.79 10.92 -0.01
C CYS A 16 -6.52 9.71 -0.60
N ASP A 17 -7.33 9.93 -1.64
CA ASP A 17 -7.93 8.85 -2.40
C ASP A 17 -6.84 8.12 -3.19
N SER A 18 -6.57 6.90 -2.80
CA SER A 18 -5.55 6.02 -3.39
C SER A 18 -6.13 4.65 -3.70
N GLN A 19 -7.42 4.59 -4.00
CA GLN A 19 -8.10 3.34 -4.33
C GLN A 19 -7.52 2.71 -5.60
N ASN A 20 -7.37 1.40 -5.57
CA ASN A 20 -6.85 0.59 -6.66
C ASN A 20 -7.62 -0.75 -6.73
N PRO A 21 -8.44 -1.01 -7.74
CA PRO A 21 -8.83 -0.10 -8.83
C PRO A 21 -9.80 1.04 -8.42
N PRO A 22 -9.94 2.10 -9.25
CA PRO A 22 -9.11 2.42 -10.40
C PRO A 22 -7.73 2.90 -9.97
N ARG A 23 -6.68 2.50 -10.70
CA ARG A 23 -5.33 2.98 -10.41
C ARG A 23 -5.12 4.36 -11.04
N ALA A 24 -5.37 5.41 -10.25
CA ALA A 24 -5.27 6.80 -10.69
C ALA A 24 -4.17 7.58 -9.94
N ILE A 25 -3.23 6.88 -9.33
CA ILE A 25 -2.12 7.45 -8.56
C ILE A 25 -1.05 7.95 -9.52
N THR A 26 -0.45 9.09 -9.22
CA THR A 26 0.68 9.67 -9.95
C THR A 26 1.79 10.10 -8.98
N ALA A 27 2.98 10.39 -9.48
CA ALA A 27 4.09 10.89 -8.67
C ALA A 27 3.75 12.19 -7.91
N ASP A 28 2.80 12.98 -8.42
CA ASP A 28 2.32 14.22 -7.80
C ASP A 28 1.12 14.03 -6.88
N SER A 29 0.68 12.79 -6.67
CA SER A 29 -0.45 12.52 -5.77
C SER A 29 -0.21 13.05 -4.36
N PRO A 30 -1.25 13.60 -3.69
CA PRO A 30 -1.12 14.29 -2.41
C PRO A 30 -0.43 13.48 -1.31
N MET A 31 -0.53 12.15 -1.35
CA MET A 31 0.13 11.27 -0.40
C MET A 31 1.66 11.32 -0.53
N PHE A 32 2.21 11.34 -1.75
CA PHE A 32 3.67 11.47 -1.96
C PHE A 32 4.16 12.88 -1.63
N ALA A 33 3.37 13.91 -1.93
CA ALA A 33 3.67 15.27 -1.51
C ALA A 33 3.72 15.37 0.03
N HIS A 34 2.80 14.72 0.74
CA HIS A 34 2.82 14.66 2.20
C HIS A 34 4.07 13.96 2.73
N VAL A 35 4.37 12.76 2.22
CA VAL A 35 5.55 12.00 2.65
C VAL A 35 6.82 12.82 2.46
N ARG A 36 7.00 13.44 1.29
CA ARG A 36 8.15 14.30 1.00
C ARG A 36 8.25 15.51 1.95
N GLY A 37 7.11 16.14 2.24
CA GLY A 37 7.05 17.35 3.05
C GLY A 37 7.28 17.15 4.54
N VAL A 38 7.26 15.91 5.04
CA VAL A 38 7.42 15.60 6.47
C VAL A 38 8.74 14.90 6.80
N LEU A 39 9.44 14.38 5.80
CA LEU A 39 10.77 13.82 6.03
C LEU A 39 11.81 14.94 6.19
N PRO A 40 12.77 14.78 7.10
CA PRO A 40 13.92 15.67 7.22
C PRO A 40 14.71 15.79 5.91
N ASP A 41 15.36 16.96 5.70
CA ASP A 41 16.10 17.29 4.48
C ASP A 41 17.34 16.42 4.24
N ASP A 42 17.77 15.65 5.24
CA ASP A 42 18.91 14.73 5.16
C ASP A 42 18.60 13.37 4.55
N PHE A 43 17.34 13.16 4.10
CA PHE A 43 16.99 12.00 3.29
C PHE A 43 17.31 12.23 1.82
N GLU A 44 18.00 11.27 1.21
CA GLU A 44 18.06 11.12 -0.23
C GLU A 44 16.76 10.50 -0.72
N VAL A 45 16.09 11.16 -1.67
CA VAL A 45 14.75 10.76 -2.12
C VAL A 45 14.76 10.52 -3.62
N GLU A 46 14.20 9.41 -4.04
CA GLU A 46 13.95 9.05 -5.44
C GLU A 46 12.46 8.74 -5.65
N THR A 47 11.89 9.28 -6.72
CA THR A 47 10.53 8.95 -7.15
C THR A 47 10.60 8.41 -8.57
N VAL A 48 10.05 7.22 -8.79
CA VAL A 48 9.99 6.58 -10.10
C VAL A 48 8.53 6.36 -10.46
N ASP A 49 8.10 7.01 -11.53
CA ASP A 49 6.78 6.78 -12.13
C ASP A 49 6.95 5.78 -13.28
N HIS A 50 6.38 4.60 -13.12
CA HIS A 50 6.45 3.52 -14.11
C HIS A 50 5.27 3.59 -15.11
N GLY A 51 4.41 4.60 -15.02
CA GLY A 51 3.17 4.75 -15.79
C GLY A 51 1.99 3.97 -15.21
N ASP A 52 0.81 4.24 -15.71
CA ASP A 52 -0.45 3.55 -15.35
C ASP A 52 -0.73 3.48 -13.84
N GLY A 53 -0.28 4.48 -13.09
CA GLY A 53 -0.47 4.56 -11.64
C GLY A 53 0.50 3.72 -10.81
N HIS A 54 1.53 3.16 -11.42
CA HIS A 54 2.61 2.46 -10.72
C HIS A 54 3.70 3.45 -10.32
N VAL A 55 3.75 3.83 -9.06
CA VAL A 55 4.71 4.80 -8.53
C VAL A 55 5.46 4.22 -7.36
N SER A 56 6.78 4.23 -7.45
CA SER A 56 7.69 3.93 -6.33
C SER A 56 8.25 5.23 -5.77
N TRP A 57 8.25 5.34 -4.46
CA TRP A 57 8.86 6.45 -3.74
C TRP A 57 9.83 5.89 -2.70
N TYR A 58 11.11 6.12 -2.91
CA TYR A 58 12.17 5.60 -2.07
C TYR A 58 12.87 6.74 -1.34
N ALA A 59 13.14 6.56 -0.06
CA ALA A 59 13.89 7.50 0.74
C ALA A 59 14.91 6.77 1.62
N VAL A 60 16.12 7.28 1.64
CA VAL A 60 17.19 6.70 2.45
C VAL A 60 17.97 7.77 3.18
N ARG A 61 18.32 7.50 4.42
CA ARG A 61 19.24 8.29 5.22
C ARG A 61 20.30 7.38 5.80
N GLY A 62 21.56 7.80 5.64
CA GLY A 62 22.72 7.06 6.16
C GLY A 62 22.94 5.71 5.46
N LYS A 63 23.27 4.68 6.23
CA LYS A 63 23.57 3.33 5.72
C LYS A 63 22.74 2.29 6.47
N PRO A 64 21.44 2.22 6.27
CA PRO A 64 20.58 1.26 6.94
C PRO A 64 20.83 -0.16 6.44
N SER A 65 20.72 -1.14 7.34
CA SER A 65 20.74 -2.56 7.00
C SER A 65 19.34 -3.14 6.78
N VAL A 66 18.29 -2.36 7.09
CA VAL A 66 16.89 -2.75 6.98
C VAL A 66 16.16 -1.77 6.08
N LEU A 67 15.39 -2.31 5.14
CA LEU A 67 14.43 -1.56 4.32
C LEU A 67 13.01 -1.81 4.84
N PHE A 68 12.24 -0.75 5.02
CA PHE A 68 10.80 -0.86 5.27
C PHE A 68 10.04 -0.62 3.97
N ASN A 69 9.24 -1.58 3.55
CA ASN A 69 8.33 -1.47 2.40
C ASN A 69 6.89 -1.34 2.87
N VAL A 70 6.19 -0.38 2.31
CA VAL A 70 4.78 -0.05 2.63
C VAL A 70 4.06 0.37 1.36
N HIS A 71 2.92 -0.24 1.05
CA HIS A 71 2.06 0.27 0.00
C HIS A 71 1.16 1.42 0.50
N LEU A 72 0.79 2.31 -0.38
CA LEU A 72 -0.07 3.46 -0.08
C LEU A 72 -1.41 3.42 -0.81
N ASP A 73 -1.55 2.53 -1.79
CA ASP A 73 -2.84 2.23 -2.40
C ASP A 73 -3.73 1.42 -1.45
N THR A 74 -5.00 1.40 -1.76
CA THR A 74 -6.01 0.69 -0.97
C THR A 74 -7.04 0.08 -1.89
N VAL A 75 -7.66 -1.02 -1.49
CA VAL A 75 -8.87 -1.51 -2.17
C VAL A 75 -9.97 -0.43 -2.19
N PRO A 76 -10.92 -0.49 -3.15
CA PRO A 76 -12.08 0.39 -3.16
C PRO A 76 -12.86 0.35 -1.85
N SER A 77 -13.40 1.48 -1.45
CA SER A 77 -14.10 1.61 -0.17
C SER A 77 -15.31 0.68 -0.06
N GLY A 78 -16.03 0.47 -1.16
CA GLY A 78 -17.26 -0.32 -1.15
C GLY A 78 -18.39 0.36 -0.37
N GLU A 79 -19.41 -0.42 -0.06
CA GLU A 79 -20.60 0.02 0.69
C GLU A 79 -20.49 -0.36 2.18
N GLY A 80 -21.42 0.14 3.00
CA GLY A 80 -21.57 -0.28 4.41
C GLY A 80 -20.75 0.54 5.41
N TRP A 81 -20.10 1.60 5.00
CA TRP A 81 -19.42 2.51 5.93
C TRP A 81 -20.41 3.34 6.74
N SER A 82 -20.19 3.45 8.06
CA SER A 82 -20.97 4.31 8.95
C SER A 82 -20.50 5.77 8.96
N SER A 83 -19.38 6.08 8.32
CA SER A 83 -18.78 7.40 8.17
C SER A 83 -18.00 7.44 6.87
N ASP A 84 -17.61 8.64 6.41
CA ASP A 84 -16.78 8.81 5.22
C ASP A 84 -15.46 8.01 5.36
N PRO A 85 -15.18 7.04 4.46
CA PRO A 85 -13.97 6.21 4.53
C PRO A 85 -12.68 6.99 4.29
N LEU A 86 -12.74 8.14 3.63
CA LEU A 86 -11.57 9.01 3.38
C LEU A 86 -11.41 10.10 4.46
N ARG A 87 -12.19 10.03 5.52
CA ARG A 87 -12.07 10.91 6.68
C ARG A 87 -11.76 10.11 7.94
N LEU A 88 -10.56 10.29 8.46
CA LEU A 88 -10.15 9.60 9.69
C LEU A 88 -11.08 9.95 10.86
N ARG A 89 -11.59 8.93 11.53
CA ARG A 89 -12.31 9.06 12.81
C ARG A 89 -11.55 8.30 13.88
N VAL A 90 -11.20 8.96 14.96
CA VAL A 90 -10.59 8.32 16.12
C VAL A 90 -11.64 8.28 17.25
N ALA A 91 -11.97 7.10 17.73
CA ALA A 91 -12.91 6.89 18.82
C ALA A 91 -12.57 5.58 19.55
N ASP A 92 -12.78 5.55 20.86
CA ASP A 92 -12.62 4.36 21.71
C ASP A 92 -11.25 3.68 21.56
N GLY A 93 -10.19 4.50 21.40
CA GLY A 93 -8.81 4.01 21.22
C GLY A 93 -8.54 3.36 19.87
N ARG A 94 -9.40 3.56 18.87
CA ARG A 94 -9.28 3.02 17.51
C ARG A 94 -9.35 4.12 16.47
N ALA A 95 -8.70 3.87 15.34
CA ALA A 95 -8.74 4.71 14.14
C ALA A 95 -9.58 4.02 13.05
N TYR A 96 -10.53 4.75 12.48
CA TYR A 96 -11.45 4.26 11.44
C TYR A 96 -11.25 5.09 10.18
N GLY A 97 -11.10 4.42 9.04
CA GLY A 97 -10.92 5.00 7.72
C GLY A 97 -10.33 3.97 6.75
N ARG A 98 -10.46 4.19 5.44
CA ARG A 98 -9.90 3.30 4.43
C ARG A 98 -8.38 3.31 4.52
N GLY A 99 -7.77 2.12 4.60
CA GLY A 99 -6.33 1.95 4.70
C GLY A 99 -5.75 2.15 6.11
N THR A 100 -6.53 2.42 7.15
CA THR A 100 -5.98 2.61 8.52
C THR A 100 -5.26 1.38 9.04
N CYS A 101 -5.72 0.18 8.69
CA CYS A 101 -5.09 -1.09 9.04
C CYS A 101 -4.16 -1.56 7.92
N ASP A 102 -4.61 -1.47 6.67
CA ASP A 102 -3.94 -1.96 5.47
C ASP A 102 -3.70 -0.80 4.49
N ILE A 103 -2.49 -0.15 4.45
CA ILE A 103 -1.52 -0.15 5.55
C ILE A 103 -1.01 1.27 5.83
N LYS A 104 -1.85 2.29 5.57
CA LYS A 104 -1.51 3.71 5.85
C LYS A 104 -1.15 3.95 7.32
N GLY A 105 -1.65 3.09 8.25
CA GLY A 105 -1.26 3.15 9.66
C GLY A 105 0.21 2.88 9.89
N ALA A 106 0.76 1.87 9.21
CA ALA A 106 2.19 1.58 9.27
C ALA A 106 3.02 2.70 8.62
N ALA A 107 2.56 3.22 7.47
CA ALA A 107 3.19 4.39 6.84
C ALA A 107 3.24 5.59 7.80
N ALA A 108 2.13 5.92 8.45
CA ALA A 108 2.06 7.01 9.41
C ALA A 108 3.02 6.81 10.60
N ALA A 109 3.13 5.57 11.10
CA ALA A 109 4.06 5.24 12.18
C ALA A 109 5.53 5.43 11.74
N LEU A 110 5.89 4.99 10.55
CA LEU A 110 7.24 5.15 10.00
C LEU A 110 7.58 6.65 9.80
N LEU A 111 6.65 7.47 9.29
CA LEU A 111 6.84 8.91 9.15
C LEU A 111 7.02 9.60 10.51
N ALA A 112 6.22 9.23 11.50
CA ALA A 112 6.34 9.77 12.87
C ALA A 112 7.68 9.40 13.52
N ILE A 113 8.26 8.26 13.17
CA ILE A 113 9.57 7.82 13.67
C ILE A 113 10.70 8.48 12.88
N ALA A 114 10.57 8.64 11.58
CA ALA A 114 11.61 9.18 10.71
C ALA A 114 12.14 10.55 11.16
N ALA A 115 11.25 11.38 11.70
CA ALA A 115 11.62 12.68 12.27
C ALA A 115 12.39 12.60 13.60
N GLN A 116 12.34 11.45 14.28
CA GLN A 116 12.90 11.27 15.62
C GLN A 116 14.16 10.42 15.65
N LEU A 117 14.35 9.54 14.67
CA LEU A 117 15.54 8.70 14.56
C LEU A 117 16.68 9.53 13.94
N PRO A 118 17.83 9.64 14.59
CA PRO A 118 18.90 10.50 14.07
C PRO A 118 19.71 9.88 12.93
N ASP A 119 19.63 8.52 12.75
CA ASP A 119 20.65 7.83 11.97
C ASP A 119 20.07 7.13 10.72
N HIS A 120 20.12 5.84 10.65
CA HIS A 120 19.96 5.03 9.45
C HIS A 120 18.51 4.59 9.25
N LEU A 121 17.87 5.00 8.16
CA LEU A 121 16.52 4.57 7.82
C LEU A 121 16.34 4.49 6.29
N ALA A 122 15.71 3.42 5.82
CA ALA A 122 15.29 3.28 4.43
C ALA A 122 13.80 2.94 4.34
N LEU A 123 13.09 3.66 3.49
CA LEU A 123 11.66 3.55 3.27
C LEU A 123 11.40 3.37 1.77
N LEU A 124 10.58 2.39 1.41
CA LEU A 124 10.05 2.22 0.06
C LEU A 124 8.52 2.25 0.15
N PHE A 125 7.92 3.28 -0.43
CA PHE A 125 6.49 3.37 -0.60
C PHE A 125 6.11 3.00 -2.03
N THR A 126 5.06 2.21 -2.20
CA THR A 126 4.55 1.75 -3.50
C THR A 126 3.06 2.03 -3.63
N SER A 127 2.56 2.08 -4.86
CA SER A 127 1.17 2.44 -5.16
C SER A 127 0.39 1.36 -5.89
N ASP A 128 0.83 0.10 -5.85
CA ASP A 128 0.31 -0.93 -6.76
C ASP A 128 0.21 -2.34 -6.16
N GLU A 129 0.07 -2.44 -4.84
CA GLU A 129 -0.08 -3.73 -4.16
C GLU A 129 -1.50 -4.29 -4.33
N GLU A 130 -2.53 -3.47 -4.13
CA GLU A 130 -3.94 -3.88 -4.04
C GLU A 130 -4.58 -4.22 -5.40
N GLY A 131 -3.96 -3.89 -6.47
CA GLY A 131 -4.45 -4.18 -7.82
C GLY A 131 -3.65 -5.26 -8.52
N ALA A 132 -4.26 -5.92 -9.52
CA ALA A 132 -3.54 -6.87 -10.35
C ALA A 132 -2.41 -6.18 -11.15
N GLY A 133 -1.28 -6.87 -11.33
CA GLY A 133 -0.18 -6.42 -12.17
C GLY A 133 0.76 -5.42 -11.52
N GLY A 134 0.91 -5.44 -10.19
CA GLY A 134 1.90 -4.65 -9.47
C GLY A 134 3.32 -4.89 -9.99
N CYS A 135 4.10 -3.84 -10.18
CA CYS A 135 5.47 -3.90 -10.69
C CYS A 135 6.48 -3.06 -9.89
N CYS A 136 6.03 -2.19 -9.00
CA CYS A 136 6.90 -1.26 -8.27
C CYS A 136 8.02 -1.97 -7.50
N VAL A 137 7.68 -2.99 -6.71
CA VAL A 137 8.67 -3.75 -5.95
C VAL A 137 9.61 -4.53 -6.87
N GLN A 138 9.09 -5.16 -7.93
CA GLN A 138 9.91 -5.89 -8.88
C GLN A 138 10.90 -4.97 -9.59
N ASN A 139 10.44 -3.83 -10.09
CA ASN A 139 11.29 -2.85 -10.76
C ASN A 139 12.38 -2.29 -9.82
N PHE A 140 12.04 -2.04 -8.56
CA PHE A 140 13.02 -1.62 -7.54
C PHE A 140 14.10 -2.68 -7.32
N LEU A 141 13.72 -3.96 -7.26
CA LEU A 141 14.66 -5.07 -7.10
C LEU A 141 15.53 -5.26 -8.35
N ASP A 142 14.96 -5.19 -9.54
CA ASP A 142 15.67 -5.33 -10.82
C ASP A 142 16.68 -4.21 -11.04
N ALA A 143 16.37 -2.99 -10.57
CA ALA A 143 17.31 -1.88 -10.51
C ALA A 143 18.42 -2.06 -9.44
N GLY A 144 18.35 -3.12 -8.66
CA GLY A 144 19.35 -3.43 -7.62
C GLY A 144 19.09 -2.73 -6.29
N GLY A 145 17.94 -2.10 -6.10
CA GLY A 145 17.58 -1.36 -4.90
C GLY A 145 17.56 -2.19 -3.63
N GLY A 146 17.34 -3.50 -3.75
CA GLY A 146 17.40 -4.43 -2.60
C GLY A 146 18.81 -4.77 -2.11
N LYS A 147 19.84 -4.61 -2.94
CA LYS A 147 21.20 -5.09 -2.65
C LYS A 147 21.85 -4.53 -1.38
N PRO A 148 21.63 -3.24 -0.99
CA PRO A 148 22.25 -2.70 0.22
C PRO A 148 21.71 -3.29 1.52
N TYR A 149 20.57 -3.99 1.50
CA TYR A 149 19.85 -4.39 2.70
C TYR A 149 20.04 -5.86 3.02
N GLY A 150 20.33 -6.14 4.29
CA GLY A 150 20.36 -7.50 4.83
C GLY A 150 18.97 -8.03 5.20
N GLN A 151 18.02 -7.13 5.40
CA GLN A 151 16.65 -7.46 5.80
C GLN A 151 15.66 -6.48 5.17
N VAL A 152 14.44 -6.98 4.88
CA VAL A 152 13.30 -6.17 4.46
C VAL A 152 12.13 -6.45 5.40
N VAL A 153 11.51 -5.40 5.88
CA VAL A 153 10.24 -5.46 6.63
C VAL A 153 9.13 -4.97 5.73
N VAL A 154 8.24 -5.88 5.32
CA VAL A 154 7.00 -5.54 4.63
C VAL A 154 5.94 -5.32 5.71
N ALA A 155 5.37 -4.12 5.74
CA ALA A 155 4.57 -3.67 6.88
C ALA A 155 3.08 -4.07 6.76
N GLU A 156 2.83 -5.33 6.39
CA GLU A 156 1.48 -5.88 6.28
C GLU A 156 0.79 -6.08 7.64
N PRO A 157 -0.57 -6.07 7.70
CA PRO A 157 -1.32 -6.14 8.95
C PRO A 157 -1.31 -7.55 9.56
N THR A 158 -0.26 -7.89 10.27
CA THR A 158 -0.03 -9.19 10.93
C THR A 158 -0.35 -9.19 12.43
N ALA A 159 -1.19 -8.26 12.90
CA ALA A 159 -1.44 -8.03 14.33
C ALA A 159 -0.14 -7.77 15.13
N CYS A 160 0.78 -7.00 14.56
CA CYS A 160 2.10 -6.66 15.10
C CYS A 160 2.97 -7.90 15.40
N ARG A 161 2.79 -9.00 14.70
CA ARG A 161 3.61 -10.20 14.81
C ARG A 161 4.58 -10.27 13.63
N ALA A 162 5.83 -10.61 13.90
CA ALA A 162 6.77 -10.94 12.84
C ALA A 162 6.35 -12.26 12.16
N VAL A 163 6.16 -12.21 10.84
CA VAL A 163 5.81 -13.36 10.00
C VAL A 163 6.92 -13.54 8.99
N LEU A 164 7.49 -14.73 8.89
CA LEU A 164 8.62 -15.02 8.01
C LEU A 164 8.21 -15.64 6.66
N GLY A 165 6.94 -15.82 6.41
CA GLY A 165 6.43 -16.37 5.17
C GLY A 165 4.91 -16.36 5.16
N HIS A 166 4.33 -16.44 3.96
CA HIS A 166 2.89 -16.52 3.76
C HIS A 166 2.54 -17.66 2.81
N ARG A 167 1.25 -18.00 2.75
CA ARG A 167 0.73 -18.99 1.80
C ARG A 167 0.76 -18.44 0.39
N GLY A 168 0.96 -19.33 -0.59
CA GLY A 168 0.73 -18.98 -1.99
C GLY A 168 -0.73 -18.62 -2.24
N PHE A 169 -0.97 -17.76 -3.20
CA PHE A 169 -2.30 -17.35 -3.66
C PHE A 169 -2.45 -17.71 -5.13
N LEU A 170 -3.61 -18.28 -5.49
CA LEU A 170 -3.98 -18.54 -6.88
C LEU A 170 -5.41 -18.04 -7.09
N SER A 171 -5.58 -17.14 -8.06
CA SER A 171 -6.89 -16.72 -8.52
C SER A 171 -7.18 -17.29 -9.91
N VAL A 172 -8.32 -17.93 -10.07
CA VAL A 172 -8.79 -18.43 -11.36
C VAL A 172 -10.12 -17.79 -11.69
N LYS A 173 -10.22 -17.20 -12.87
CA LYS A 173 -11.46 -16.68 -13.41
C LYS A 173 -11.80 -17.43 -14.68
N THR A 174 -12.99 -18.03 -14.70
CA THR A 174 -13.48 -18.81 -15.83
C THR A 174 -14.73 -18.14 -16.40
N TRP A 175 -14.78 -18.01 -17.70
CA TRP A 175 -15.96 -17.56 -18.44
C TRP A 175 -16.55 -18.75 -19.17
N PHE A 176 -17.85 -18.87 -19.13
CA PHE A 176 -18.63 -19.81 -19.91
C PHE A 176 -19.51 -19.01 -20.86
N GLU A 177 -19.38 -19.28 -22.15
CA GLU A 177 -20.24 -18.72 -23.17
C GLU A 177 -21.16 -19.85 -23.65
N GLY A 178 -22.46 -19.58 -23.76
CA GLY A 178 -23.46 -20.56 -24.20
C GLY A 178 -24.87 -20.02 -24.06
N GLU A 179 -25.84 -20.78 -24.52
CA GLU A 179 -27.25 -20.45 -24.32
C GLU A 179 -27.71 -20.84 -22.91
N PRO A 180 -28.37 -19.93 -22.18
CA PRO A 180 -28.90 -20.26 -20.87
C PRO A 180 -30.08 -21.22 -20.99
N GLY A 181 -30.02 -22.35 -20.29
CA GLY A 181 -31.08 -23.34 -20.28
C GLY A 181 -31.24 -24.00 -18.93
N HIS A 182 -32.34 -24.74 -18.73
CA HIS A 182 -32.56 -25.48 -17.50
C HIS A 182 -31.65 -26.72 -17.48
N SER A 183 -31.03 -27.00 -16.35
CA SER A 183 -30.05 -28.11 -16.21
C SER A 183 -30.62 -29.51 -16.60
N SER A 184 -31.93 -29.70 -16.48
CA SER A 184 -32.60 -30.94 -16.93
C SER A 184 -32.68 -31.08 -18.45
N GLU A 185 -32.53 -29.98 -19.21
CA GLU A 185 -32.63 -29.92 -20.66
C GLU A 185 -31.26 -29.76 -21.35
N ALA A 186 -30.19 -29.73 -20.56
CA ALA A 186 -28.82 -29.51 -21.04
C ALA A 186 -28.36 -30.46 -22.14
N ARG A 187 -28.98 -31.66 -22.25
CA ARG A 187 -28.69 -32.60 -23.34
C ARG A 187 -29.37 -32.26 -24.67
N ALA A 188 -30.29 -31.32 -24.69
CA ALA A 188 -30.98 -30.88 -25.90
C ALA A 188 -30.34 -29.62 -26.52
N LEU A 189 -29.36 -29.04 -25.85
CA LEU A 189 -28.61 -27.88 -26.30
C LEU A 189 -27.26 -28.39 -26.83
N ASP A 190 -27.02 -28.21 -28.13
CA ASP A 190 -25.81 -28.72 -28.82
C ASP A 190 -24.48 -28.05 -28.35
N ASP A 191 -24.57 -27.03 -27.50
CA ASP A 191 -23.43 -26.22 -27.06
C ASP A 191 -23.53 -25.77 -25.58
N ASN A 192 -23.56 -26.71 -24.66
CA ASN A 192 -23.42 -26.36 -23.23
C ASN A 192 -22.18 -27.00 -22.61
#